data_a5af6ca0e3fc1cc981663176cd75bbc9
#
_entry.id   a5af6ca0e3fc1cc981663176cd75bbc9
#
_cell.length_a   1.000
_cell.length_b   1.000
_cell.length_c   1.000
_cell.angle_alpha   90.00
_cell.angle_beta   90.00
_cell.angle_gamma   90.00
#
_symmetry.space_group_name_H-M   'P 1'
#
loop_
_entity.id
_entity.type
_entity.pdbx_description
1 polymer ?
#
loop_
_entity_poly.entity_id
_entity_poly.type
_entity_poly.pdbx_seq_one_letter_code
_entity_poly.pdbx_strand_id
1 'polypeptide(L)'
;MRSLLALTFSAAALLAADRPAFFAMDTAARLAPTECAEVLAELGYAGLGGRPATAKAHADALKAKGLVFFNGYHVANFSSGQAELPADLTQAVDGLAGTGGTLWLAIHKVTLPPGLSMGPEYGDTVVVPQLRQLVAYARTKGVKISLYPHAGFWAASFETCVRVASKVDDPDLGVTFNLCHWLKVEGSARDPLPLIKEALPRLNFVTINGADAGDTQNLGWDKLIQPLGRGTYDVGAFVAKARAAGYRGPFGFQGYGIKMEPKELLKETMAGWGKIAK
;
A
#
# COMPACT_ATOMS: atom_id res chain seq x y z
N MET A 1 -54.47 -15.00 -12.19
CA MET A 1 -53.19 -15.54 -12.62
C MET A 1 -52.12 -14.51 -12.29
N ARG A 2 -51.33 -14.72 -11.21
CA ARG A 2 -50.21 -13.84 -10.81
C ARG A 2 -48.92 -14.51 -11.33
N SER A 3 -48.26 -13.87 -12.31
CA SER A 3 -46.97 -14.32 -12.83
C SER A 3 -45.89 -14.03 -11.80
N LEU A 4 -45.25 -15.07 -11.27
CA LEU A 4 -43.98 -14.97 -10.52
C LEU A 4 -42.86 -14.72 -11.55
N LEU A 5 -42.29 -13.52 -11.55
CA LEU A 5 -40.98 -13.28 -12.17
C LEU A 5 -39.90 -13.81 -11.22
N ALA A 6 -39.32 -14.93 -11.55
CA ALA A 6 -38.11 -15.41 -10.86
C ALA A 6 -36.91 -14.59 -11.32
N LEU A 7 -36.36 -13.76 -10.43
CA LEU A 7 -35.05 -13.11 -10.62
C LEU A 7 -33.95 -14.15 -10.48
N THR A 8 -33.44 -14.63 -11.61
CA THR A 8 -32.20 -15.42 -11.64
C THR A 8 -31.00 -14.48 -11.45
N PHE A 9 -30.54 -14.30 -10.24
CA PHE A 9 -29.23 -13.72 -10.00
C PHE A 9 -28.18 -14.68 -10.51
N SER A 10 -27.40 -14.25 -11.52
CA SER A 10 -26.35 -15.05 -12.13
C SER A 10 -25.25 -15.37 -11.10
N ALA A 11 -24.85 -16.64 -11.01
CA ALA A 11 -23.74 -17.10 -10.16
C ALA A 11 -22.41 -16.37 -10.44
N ALA A 12 -22.27 -15.78 -11.65
CA ALA A 12 -21.13 -14.94 -12.00
C ALA A 12 -21.06 -13.63 -11.20
N ALA A 13 -22.21 -13.07 -10.78
CA ALA A 13 -22.26 -11.86 -9.95
C ALA A 13 -21.85 -12.15 -8.49
N LEU A 14 -22.14 -13.35 -7.97
CA LEU A 14 -21.71 -13.76 -6.63
C LEU A 14 -20.19 -14.03 -6.55
N LEU A 15 -19.60 -14.60 -7.61
CA LEU A 15 -18.15 -14.83 -7.68
C LEU A 15 -17.33 -13.53 -7.82
N ALA A 16 -17.89 -12.49 -8.43
CA ALA A 16 -17.26 -11.17 -8.55
C ALA A 16 -17.27 -10.40 -7.21
N ALA A 17 -18.24 -10.65 -6.32
CA ALA A 17 -18.37 -9.95 -5.03
C ALA A 17 -17.35 -10.40 -3.98
N ASP A 18 -16.67 -11.55 -4.16
CA ASP A 18 -15.71 -12.09 -3.19
C ASP A 18 -14.24 -11.85 -3.58
N ARG A 19 -13.99 -11.34 -4.79
CA ARG A 19 -12.62 -11.07 -5.25
C ARG A 19 -12.12 -9.74 -4.70
N PRO A 20 -10.96 -9.71 -3.97
CA PRO A 20 -10.43 -8.45 -3.45
C PRO A 20 -10.11 -7.45 -4.57
N ALA A 21 -10.31 -6.16 -4.29
CA ALA A 21 -9.86 -5.10 -5.18
C ALA A 21 -8.34 -5.19 -5.40
N PHE A 22 -7.92 -5.12 -6.65
CA PHE A 22 -6.51 -5.15 -7.03
C PHE A 22 -6.14 -3.90 -7.81
N PHE A 23 -5.12 -3.17 -7.35
CA PHE A 23 -4.69 -1.92 -7.97
C PHE A 23 -3.20 -1.96 -8.34
N ALA A 24 -2.81 -1.16 -9.33
CA ALA A 24 -1.41 -0.98 -9.69
C ALA A 24 -0.81 0.23 -8.95
N MET A 25 0.51 0.22 -8.71
CA MET A 25 1.24 1.43 -8.34
C MET A 25 1.77 2.15 -9.60
N ASP A 26 1.93 3.47 -9.52
CA ASP A 26 2.44 4.33 -10.61
C ASP A 26 3.82 3.89 -11.11
N THR A 27 4.62 3.29 -10.24
CA THR A 27 5.93 2.69 -10.57
C THR A 27 5.85 1.55 -11.59
N ALA A 28 4.70 0.88 -11.68
CA ALA A 28 4.41 -0.13 -12.69
C ALA A 28 3.68 0.48 -13.90
N ALA A 29 2.70 1.35 -13.66
CA ALA A 29 1.86 1.91 -14.71
C ALA A 29 2.62 2.88 -15.64
N ARG A 30 3.39 3.82 -15.09
CA ARG A 30 4.26 4.77 -15.81
C ARG A 30 3.64 5.39 -17.08
N LEU A 31 2.34 5.62 -17.07
CA LEU A 31 1.53 6.15 -18.17
C LEU A 31 0.95 7.51 -17.79
N ALA A 32 0.59 8.32 -18.78
CA ALA A 32 -0.15 9.55 -18.56
C ALA A 32 -1.54 9.27 -17.94
N PRO A 33 -2.14 10.18 -17.15
CA PRO A 33 -3.35 9.90 -16.38
C PRO A 33 -4.49 9.28 -17.18
N THR A 34 -4.81 9.83 -18.34
CA THR A 34 -5.92 9.32 -19.18
C THR A 34 -5.61 7.93 -19.72
N GLU A 35 -4.43 7.75 -20.31
CA GLU A 35 -4.00 6.45 -20.85
C GLU A 35 -3.89 5.40 -19.73
N CYS A 36 -3.39 5.79 -18.57
CA CYS A 36 -3.32 4.93 -17.39
C CYS A 36 -4.71 4.41 -16.99
N ALA A 37 -5.69 5.32 -16.90
CA ALA A 37 -7.05 4.94 -16.54
C ALA A 37 -7.70 4.01 -17.58
N GLU A 38 -7.44 4.23 -18.87
CA GLU A 38 -7.92 3.36 -19.95
C GLU A 38 -7.35 1.94 -19.87
N VAL A 39 -6.02 1.84 -19.74
CA VAL A 39 -5.32 0.55 -19.64
C VAL A 39 -5.75 -0.22 -18.37
N LEU A 40 -5.86 0.47 -17.24
CA LEU A 40 -6.26 -0.17 -16.00
C LEU A 40 -7.72 -0.67 -16.06
N ALA A 41 -8.63 0.11 -16.66
CA ALA A 41 -10.02 -0.30 -16.86
C ALA A 41 -10.13 -1.52 -17.80
N GLU A 42 -9.42 -1.48 -18.94
CA GLU A 42 -9.36 -2.58 -19.91
C GLU A 42 -8.88 -3.88 -19.28
N LEU A 43 -7.84 -3.81 -18.44
CA LEU A 43 -7.25 -4.98 -17.79
C LEU A 43 -7.98 -5.42 -16.51
N GLY A 44 -8.99 -4.69 -16.03
CA GLY A 44 -9.80 -5.05 -14.86
C GLY A 44 -9.14 -4.73 -13.51
N TYR A 45 -8.22 -3.77 -13.47
CA TYR A 45 -7.73 -3.22 -12.20
C TYR A 45 -8.81 -2.39 -11.50
N ALA A 46 -8.78 -2.35 -10.17
CA ALA A 46 -9.66 -1.50 -9.39
C ALA A 46 -9.20 -0.02 -9.36
N GLY A 47 -7.97 0.26 -9.74
CA GLY A 47 -7.43 1.61 -9.76
C GLY A 47 -5.91 1.70 -9.65
N LEU A 48 -5.44 2.84 -9.14
CA LEU A 48 -4.03 3.21 -9.07
C LEU A 48 -3.64 3.72 -7.68
N GLY A 49 -2.41 3.41 -7.26
CA GLY A 49 -1.66 4.14 -6.24
C GLY A 49 -0.55 4.95 -6.90
N GLY A 50 -0.31 6.19 -6.46
CA GLY A 50 0.64 7.08 -7.11
C GLY A 50 1.35 8.03 -6.16
N ARG A 51 1.51 9.28 -6.57
CA ARG A 51 2.17 10.33 -5.80
C ARG A 51 1.20 11.49 -5.52
N PRO A 52 1.31 12.17 -4.37
CA PRO A 52 0.45 13.31 -4.05
C PRO A 52 0.46 14.40 -5.13
N ALA A 53 1.63 14.71 -5.71
CA ALA A 53 1.79 15.77 -6.71
C ALA A 53 0.99 15.54 -8.01
N THR A 54 0.67 14.29 -8.35
CA THR A 54 -0.09 13.93 -9.56
C THR A 54 -1.46 13.32 -9.25
N ALA A 55 -1.80 13.23 -7.96
CA ALA A 55 -2.97 12.50 -7.48
C ALA A 55 -4.27 13.01 -8.11
N LYS A 56 -4.47 14.34 -8.17
CA LYS A 56 -5.71 14.90 -8.70
C LYS A 56 -5.94 14.54 -10.17
N ALA A 57 -4.91 14.67 -11.03
CA ALA A 57 -5.04 14.33 -12.44
C ALA A 57 -5.34 12.84 -12.66
N HIS A 58 -4.68 11.96 -11.89
CA HIS A 58 -4.98 10.52 -11.93
C HIS A 58 -6.37 10.22 -11.37
N ALA A 59 -6.76 10.81 -10.24
CA ALA A 59 -8.07 10.58 -9.64
C ALA A 59 -9.22 10.99 -10.56
N ASP A 60 -9.11 12.14 -11.23
CA ASP A 60 -10.11 12.61 -12.17
C ASP A 60 -10.24 11.66 -13.39
N ALA A 61 -9.10 11.22 -13.96
CA ALA A 61 -9.10 10.27 -15.08
C ALA A 61 -9.65 8.88 -14.68
N LEU A 62 -9.24 8.37 -13.53
CA LEU A 62 -9.70 7.09 -12.98
C LEU A 62 -11.21 7.12 -12.69
N LYS A 63 -11.70 8.20 -12.07
CA LYS A 63 -13.14 8.38 -11.78
C LYS A 63 -13.99 8.33 -13.05
N ALA A 64 -13.52 8.88 -14.17
CA ALA A 64 -14.21 8.83 -15.47
C ALA A 64 -14.38 7.39 -16.00
N LYS A 65 -13.55 6.45 -15.52
CA LYS A 65 -13.61 5.03 -15.86
C LYS A 65 -14.20 4.16 -14.73
N GLY A 66 -14.73 4.77 -13.65
CA GLY A 66 -15.26 4.03 -12.49
C GLY A 66 -14.17 3.39 -11.62
N LEU A 67 -12.93 3.84 -11.73
CA LEU A 67 -11.78 3.35 -10.97
C LEU A 67 -11.44 4.27 -9.80
N VAL A 68 -10.61 3.78 -8.86
CA VAL A 68 -10.27 4.46 -7.61
C VAL A 68 -8.78 4.88 -7.61
N PHE A 69 -8.51 6.07 -7.07
CA PHE A 69 -7.16 6.46 -6.67
C PHE A 69 -6.96 6.04 -5.20
N PHE A 70 -6.15 5.00 -4.95
CA PHE A 70 -6.04 4.36 -3.64
C PHE A 70 -5.13 5.09 -2.67
N ASN A 71 -3.97 5.56 -3.13
CA ASN A 71 -2.97 6.15 -2.26
C ASN A 71 -2.00 7.08 -2.98
N GLY A 72 -1.37 7.99 -2.21
CA GLY A 72 -0.22 8.77 -2.63
C GLY A 72 0.99 8.46 -1.74
N TYR A 73 2.09 7.97 -2.32
CA TYR A 73 3.32 7.65 -1.59
C TYR A 73 4.17 8.90 -1.34
N HIS A 74 4.58 9.12 -0.08
CA HIS A 74 5.46 10.20 0.33
C HIS A 74 6.51 9.73 1.33
N VAL A 75 7.71 10.30 1.25
CA VAL A 75 8.84 10.03 2.17
C VAL A 75 9.02 11.20 3.11
N ALA A 76 9.03 10.93 4.41
CA ALA A 76 9.18 11.94 5.43
C ALA A 76 10.45 11.78 6.28
N ASN A 77 10.95 12.90 6.78
CA ASN A 77 11.96 12.94 7.84
C ASN A 77 11.36 13.68 9.05
N PHE A 78 11.63 13.17 10.24
CA PHE A 78 11.20 13.79 11.49
C PHE A 78 12.40 14.20 12.34
N SER A 79 12.30 15.34 13.02
CA SER A 79 13.37 15.85 13.88
C SER A 79 12.81 16.27 15.23
N SER A 80 13.60 16.04 16.30
CA SER A 80 13.26 16.55 17.61
C SER A 80 13.23 18.07 17.63
N GLY A 81 12.39 18.65 18.47
CA GLY A 81 12.26 20.10 18.60
C GLY A 81 11.54 20.80 17.45
N GLN A 82 11.02 20.05 16.48
CA GLN A 82 10.23 20.59 15.38
C GLN A 82 8.81 20.90 15.87
N ALA A 83 8.48 22.20 15.93
CA ALA A 83 7.19 22.66 16.43
C ALA A 83 6.08 22.58 15.37
N GLU A 84 6.45 22.72 14.10
CA GLU A 84 5.52 22.73 12.97
C GLU A 84 5.75 21.52 12.05
N LEU A 85 4.72 21.11 11.34
CA LEU A 85 4.85 20.07 10.32
C LEU A 85 5.72 20.56 9.16
N PRO A 86 6.63 19.72 8.62
CA PRO A 86 7.34 20.02 7.39
C PRO A 86 6.40 20.40 6.25
N ALA A 87 6.77 21.43 5.48
CA ALA A 87 5.94 21.93 4.38
C ALA A 87 5.67 20.87 3.31
N ASP A 88 6.60 19.97 3.05
CA ASP A 88 6.43 18.85 2.11
C ASP A 88 5.37 17.85 2.57
N LEU A 89 5.21 17.64 3.89
CA LEU A 89 4.14 16.80 4.44
C LEU A 89 2.77 17.42 4.27
N THR A 90 2.62 18.71 4.59
CA THR A 90 1.35 19.40 4.39
C THR A 90 0.97 19.49 2.91
N GLN A 91 1.95 19.74 2.02
CA GLN A 91 1.75 19.69 0.56
C GLN A 91 1.34 18.30 0.07
N ALA A 92 1.91 17.24 0.64
CA ALA A 92 1.52 15.88 0.28
C ALA A 92 0.06 15.58 0.68
N VAL A 93 -0.37 16.02 1.86
CA VAL A 93 -1.77 15.93 2.28
C VAL A 93 -2.69 16.75 1.38
N ASP A 94 -2.32 18.01 1.10
CA ASP A 94 -3.11 18.90 0.25
C ASP A 94 -3.28 18.36 -1.18
N GLY A 95 -2.22 17.73 -1.73
CA GLY A 95 -2.27 17.07 -3.04
C GLY A 95 -3.24 15.89 -3.11
N LEU A 96 -3.59 15.30 -1.97
CA LEU A 96 -4.55 14.20 -1.88
C LEU A 96 -5.98 14.66 -1.54
N ALA A 97 -6.17 15.91 -1.14
CA ALA A 97 -7.48 16.42 -0.77
C ALA A 97 -8.50 16.25 -1.91
N GLY A 98 -9.65 15.67 -1.63
CA GLY A 98 -10.72 15.43 -2.59
C GLY A 98 -10.48 14.31 -3.60
N THR A 99 -9.35 13.58 -3.54
CA THR A 99 -9.06 12.44 -4.44
C THR A 99 -9.61 11.11 -3.91
N GLY A 100 -9.94 11.02 -2.62
CA GLY A 100 -10.27 9.78 -1.93
C GLY A 100 -9.06 8.92 -1.56
N GLY A 101 -7.86 9.35 -1.94
CA GLY A 101 -6.62 8.61 -1.69
C GLY A 101 -6.12 8.75 -0.25
N THR A 102 -5.43 7.70 0.23
CA THR A 102 -4.75 7.66 1.52
C THR A 102 -3.29 8.09 1.35
N LEU A 103 -2.73 8.87 2.27
CA LEU A 103 -1.30 9.18 2.29
C LEU A 103 -0.51 7.94 2.77
N TRP A 104 0.29 7.31 1.89
CA TRP A 104 1.28 6.33 2.31
C TRP A 104 2.55 7.02 2.73
N LEU A 105 2.85 6.94 4.02
CA LEU A 105 3.95 7.65 4.64
C LEU A 105 5.09 6.70 5.00
N ALA A 106 6.20 6.82 4.29
CA ALA A 106 7.45 6.13 4.61
C ALA A 106 8.36 7.06 5.41
N ILE A 107 8.74 6.66 6.63
CA ILE A 107 9.58 7.48 7.51
C ILE A 107 11.04 7.11 7.29
N HIS A 108 11.78 7.99 6.59
CA HIS A 108 13.17 7.73 6.19
C HIS A 108 14.16 7.97 7.31
N LYS A 109 14.12 9.15 7.93
CA LYS A 109 15.05 9.53 8.99
C LYS A 109 14.32 10.11 10.20
N VAL A 110 14.88 9.82 11.38
CA VAL A 110 14.49 10.44 12.63
C VAL A 110 15.74 11.03 13.27
N THR A 111 15.74 12.34 13.53
CA THR A 111 16.83 13.04 14.21
C THR A 111 16.46 13.22 15.67
N LEU A 112 17.27 12.65 16.56
CA LEU A 112 17.11 12.75 18.00
C LEU A 112 17.76 14.03 18.56
N PRO A 113 17.40 14.44 19.80
CA PRO A 113 18.16 15.44 20.53
C PRO A 113 19.64 15.06 20.69
N PRO A 114 20.56 16.03 20.78
CA PRO A 114 21.96 15.76 21.03
C PRO A 114 22.16 14.90 22.31
N GLY A 115 23.08 13.94 22.23
CA GLY A 115 23.41 13.06 23.37
C GLY A 115 22.54 11.82 23.52
N LEU A 116 21.47 11.66 22.71
CA LEU A 116 20.66 10.43 22.67
C LEU A 116 21.10 9.51 21.52
N SER A 117 21.20 8.23 21.82
CA SER A 117 21.45 7.20 20.81
C SER A 117 20.15 6.71 20.21
N MET A 118 20.18 6.38 18.91
CA MET A 118 18.99 5.86 18.22
C MET A 118 18.60 4.49 18.78
N GLY A 119 17.35 4.40 19.22
CA GLY A 119 16.69 3.17 19.61
C GLY A 119 15.19 3.29 19.30
N PRO A 120 14.44 2.18 19.25
CA PRO A 120 13.01 2.22 18.93
C PRO A 120 12.25 3.23 19.80
N GLU A 121 12.48 3.20 21.11
CA GLU A 121 11.77 4.06 22.07
C GLU A 121 12.04 5.55 21.86
N TYR A 122 13.29 5.94 21.64
CA TYR A 122 13.65 7.35 21.45
C TYR A 122 13.14 7.86 20.10
N GLY A 123 13.20 7.05 19.04
CA GLY A 123 12.59 7.43 17.76
C GLY A 123 11.10 7.68 17.89
N ASP A 124 10.40 6.85 18.64
CA ASP A 124 8.97 6.98 18.87
C ASP A 124 8.62 8.29 19.62
N THR A 125 9.47 8.77 20.55
CA THR A 125 9.25 10.07 21.26
C THR A 125 9.27 11.27 20.31
N VAL A 126 9.95 11.16 19.18
CA VAL A 126 9.99 12.19 18.13
C VAL A 126 8.82 12.00 17.14
N VAL A 127 8.60 10.77 16.70
CA VAL A 127 7.66 10.47 15.61
C VAL A 127 6.20 10.56 16.04
N VAL A 128 5.85 10.01 17.21
CA VAL A 128 4.45 9.91 17.65
C VAL A 128 3.77 11.28 17.80
N PRO A 129 4.38 12.30 18.47
CA PRO A 129 3.75 13.61 18.55
C PRO A 129 3.55 14.29 17.19
N GLN A 130 4.52 14.18 16.29
CA GLN A 130 4.43 14.78 14.96
C GLN A 130 3.41 14.06 14.07
N LEU A 131 3.28 12.73 14.19
CA LEU A 131 2.20 11.99 13.51
C LEU A 131 0.83 12.39 14.03
N ARG A 132 0.64 12.64 15.32
CA ARG A 132 -0.63 13.16 15.84
C ARG A 132 -1.00 14.51 15.23
N GLN A 133 -0.03 15.41 15.09
CA GLN A 133 -0.24 16.69 14.40
C GLN A 133 -0.58 16.49 12.92
N LEU A 134 0.13 15.60 12.23
CA LEU A 134 -0.10 15.30 10.82
C LEU A 134 -1.49 14.68 10.59
N VAL A 135 -1.90 13.74 11.43
CA VAL A 135 -3.23 13.13 11.37
C VAL A 135 -4.33 14.17 11.59
N ALA A 136 -4.15 15.05 12.59
CA ALA A 136 -5.08 16.13 12.84
C ALA A 136 -5.22 17.08 11.63
N TYR A 137 -4.09 17.44 11.00
CA TYR A 137 -4.09 18.23 9.77
C TYR A 137 -4.76 17.49 8.61
N ALA A 138 -4.38 16.24 8.36
CA ALA A 138 -4.92 15.42 7.28
C ALA A 138 -6.44 15.23 7.38
N ARG A 139 -6.95 15.10 8.60
CA ARG A 139 -8.39 15.02 8.88
C ARG A 139 -9.15 16.28 8.40
N THR A 140 -8.57 17.48 8.51
CA THR A 140 -9.20 18.72 7.99
C THR A 140 -9.33 18.72 6.47
N LYS A 141 -8.56 17.86 5.79
CA LYS A 141 -8.56 17.68 4.32
C LYS A 141 -9.29 16.41 3.85
N GLY A 142 -9.84 15.64 4.79
CA GLY A 142 -10.49 14.36 4.51
C GLY A 142 -9.51 13.27 4.04
N VAL A 143 -8.22 13.37 4.40
CA VAL A 143 -7.17 12.43 4.03
C VAL A 143 -6.81 11.55 5.21
N LYS A 144 -6.79 10.24 5.01
CA LYS A 144 -6.24 9.26 5.97
C LYS A 144 -4.77 9.01 5.70
N ILE A 145 -4.07 8.49 6.72
CA ILE A 145 -2.65 8.17 6.64
C ILE A 145 -2.46 6.67 6.86
N SER A 146 -1.52 6.08 6.14
CA SER A 146 -1.10 4.69 6.32
C SER A 146 0.43 4.63 6.36
N LEU A 147 1.02 4.18 7.46
CA LEU A 147 2.45 3.99 7.55
C LEU A 147 2.90 2.89 6.61
N TYR A 148 3.95 3.18 5.85
CA TYR A 148 4.49 2.31 4.82
C TYR A 148 5.90 1.87 5.20
N PRO A 149 6.16 0.58 5.49
CA PRO A 149 7.50 0.09 5.80
C PRO A 149 8.38 0.15 4.56
N HIS A 150 9.64 0.60 4.73
CA HIS A 150 10.59 0.67 3.63
C HIS A 150 11.99 0.26 4.08
N ALA A 151 12.54 -0.81 3.50
CA ALA A 151 13.87 -1.31 3.81
C ALA A 151 14.93 -0.19 3.67
N GLY A 152 15.81 -0.08 4.67
CA GLY A 152 16.83 0.97 4.74
C GLY A 152 16.36 2.29 5.36
N PHE A 153 15.06 2.45 5.70
CA PHE A 153 14.51 3.61 6.36
C PHE A 153 14.43 3.39 7.88
N TRP A 154 14.14 4.45 8.64
CA TRP A 154 13.88 4.32 10.08
C TRP A 154 12.69 3.38 10.34
N ALA A 155 11.60 3.55 9.63
CA ALA A 155 10.47 2.62 9.65
C ALA A 155 10.69 1.49 8.61
N ALA A 156 11.74 0.69 8.81
CA ALA A 156 12.09 -0.38 7.88
C ALA A 156 11.15 -1.58 7.96
N SER A 157 10.72 -1.95 9.18
CA SER A 157 9.90 -3.13 9.41
C SER A 157 8.41 -2.81 9.52
N PHE A 158 7.58 -3.79 9.15
CA PHE A 158 6.13 -3.69 9.37
C PHE A 158 5.80 -3.60 10.87
N GLU A 159 6.57 -4.28 11.73
CA GLU A 159 6.45 -4.23 13.19
C GLU A 159 6.64 -2.80 13.74
N THR A 160 7.62 -2.05 13.21
CA THR A 160 7.80 -0.64 13.56
C THR A 160 6.57 0.20 13.19
N CYS A 161 6.01 -0.01 12.00
CA CYS A 161 4.79 0.70 11.58
C CYS A 161 3.60 0.38 12.50
N VAL A 162 3.39 -0.90 12.84
CA VAL A 162 2.31 -1.35 13.74
C VAL A 162 2.48 -0.73 15.14
N ARG A 163 3.70 -0.81 15.71
CA ARG A 163 4.02 -0.23 17.03
C ARG A 163 3.75 1.28 17.08
N VAL A 164 4.22 2.01 16.08
CA VAL A 164 4.05 3.47 16.00
C VAL A 164 2.57 3.83 15.83
N ALA A 165 1.86 3.17 14.93
CA ALA A 165 0.43 3.41 14.74
C ALA A 165 -0.37 3.13 16.02
N SER A 166 -0.01 2.08 16.77
CA SER A 166 -0.63 1.77 18.05
C SER A 166 -0.36 2.83 19.13
N LYS A 167 0.86 3.42 19.16
CA LYS A 167 1.21 4.51 20.10
C LYS A 167 0.53 5.84 19.75
N VAL A 168 0.31 6.12 18.47
CA VAL A 168 -0.46 7.30 18.03
C VAL A 168 -1.92 7.15 18.45
N ASP A 169 -2.46 5.94 18.25
CA ASP A 169 -3.82 5.52 18.62
C ASP A 169 -4.93 6.42 18.05
N ASP A 170 -4.89 6.59 16.74
CA ASP A 170 -5.87 7.38 16.00
C ASP A 170 -6.50 6.56 14.87
N PRO A 171 -7.84 6.58 14.67
CA PRO A 171 -8.52 5.78 13.65
C PRO A 171 -8.20 6.20 12.21
N ASP A 172 -7.68 7.41 11.99
CA ASP A 172 -7.26 7.89 10.67
C ASP A 172 -5.80 7.57 10.35
N LEU A 173 -5.07 6.90 11.28
CA LEU A 173 -3.74 6.36 11.06
C LEU A 173 -3.77 4.83 11.00
N GLY A 174 -3.53 4.29 9.83
CA GLY A 174 -3.37 2.85 9.63
C GLY A 174 -1.95 2.46 9.24
N VAL A 175 -1.82 1.21 8.78
CA VAL A 175 -0.57 0.63 8.30
C VAL A 175 -0.77 -0.07 6.97
N THR A 176 0.29 -0.13 6.17
CA THR A 176 0.36 -0.91 4.92
C THR A 176 1.36 -2.04 5.11
N PHE A 177 0.98 -3.27 4.78
CA PHE A 177 1.93 -4.36 4.63
C PHE A 177 2.53 -4.33 3.22
N ASN A 178 3.86 -4.48 3.09
CA ASN A 178 4.52 -4.57 1.81
C ASN A 178 5.39 -5.83 1.72
N LEU A 179 5.06 -6.73 0.78
CA LEU A 179 5.72 -8.03 0.67
C LEU A 179 7.22 -7.92 0.37
N CYS A 180 7.63 -7.10 -0.61
CA CYS A 180 9.05 -7.03 -0.98
C CYS A 180 9.92 -6.45 0.13
N HIS A 181 9.42 -5.48 0.89
CA HIS A 181 10.14 -4.95 2.04
C HIS A 181 10.14 -5.94 3.22
N TRP A 182 9.05 -6.68 3.44
CA TRP A 182 9.03 -7.78 4.40
C TRP A 182 10.10 -8.82 4.08
N LEU A 183 10.14 -9.31 2.85
CA LEU A 183 11.12 -10.29 2.42
C LEU A 183 12.56 -9.77 2.57
N LYS A 184 12.79 -8.47 2.29
CA LYS A 184 14.12 -7.85 2.40
C LYS A 184 14.58 -7.65 3.84
N VAL A 185 13.66 -7.34 4.76
CA VAL A 185 14.00 -6.99 6.15
C VAL A 185 13.89 -8.21 7.07
N GLU A 186 12.81 -8.97 6.95
CA GLU A 186 12.48 -10.06 7.87
C GLU A 186 12.85 -11.44 7.32
N GLY A 187 13.00 -11.56 6.01
CA GLY A 187 13.27 -12.82 5.34
C GLY A 187 12.02 -13.64 5.02
N SER A 188 12.16 -14.59 4.09
CA SER A 188 11.05 -15.47 3.68
C SER A 188 10.69 -16.54 4.71
N ALA A 189 11.59 -16.83 5.66
CA ALA A 189 11.36 -17.83 6.72
C ALA A 189 10.46 -17.32 7.84
N ARG A 190 10.38 -15.99 8.08
CA ARG A 190 9.50 -15.41 9.09
C ARG A 190 8.06 -15.36 8.59
N ASP A 191 7.13 -15.96 9.33
CA ASP A 191 5.70 -15.89 9.00
C ASP A 191 5.14 -14.50 9.35
N PRO A 192 4.59 -13.72 8.38
CA PRO A 192 4.01 -12.42 8.64
C PRO A 192 2.62 -12.47 9.29
N LEU A 193 1.95 -13.62 9.27
CA LEU A 193 0.53 -13.71 9.67
C LEU A 193 0.23 -13.31 11.11
N PRO A 194 1.03 -13.64 12.12
CA PRO A 194 0.77 -13.20 13.49
C PRO A 194 0.67 -11.66 13.56
N LEU A 195 1.62 -10.97 12.93
CA LEU A 195 1.67 -9.51 12.91
C LEU A 195 0.57 -8.90 12.03
N ILE A 196 0.22 -9.54 10.91
CA ILE A 196 -0.93 -9.14 10.09
C ILE A 196 -2.22 -9.23 10.90
N LYS A 197 -2.43 -10.31 11.68
CA LYS A 197 -3.61 -10.45 12.54
C LYS A 197 -3.69 -9.35 13.60
N GLU A 198 -2.58 -9.03 14.23
CA GLU A 198 -2.49 -7.93 15.19
C GLU A 198 -2.86 -6.58 14.54
N ALA A 199 -2.38 -6.36 13.32
CA ALA A 199 -2.57 -5.13 12.59
C ALA A 199 -3.96 -4.98 11.95
N LEU A 200 -4.79 -6.04 11.86
CA LEU A 200 -6.08 -6.02 11.13
C LEU A 200 -6.96 -4.80 11.39
N PRO A 201 -7.13 -4.31 12.63
CA PRO A 201 -7.97 -3.13 12.88
C PRO A 201 -7.46 -1.84 12.21
N ARG A 202 -6.17 -1.81 11.82
CA ARG A 202 -5.48 -0.66 11.24
C ARG A 202 -4.84 -0.97 9.88
N LEU A 203 -4.97 -2.21 9.38
CA LEU A 203 -4.36 -2.64 8.13
C LEU A 203 -5.18 -2.17 6.94
N ASN A 204 -4.75 -1.07 6.33
CA ASN A 204 -5.46 -0.45 5.22
C ASN A 204 -5.16 -1.14 3.89
N PHE A 205 -3.90 -1.54 3.68
CA PHE A 205 -3.42 -2.09 2.40
C PHE A 205 -2.45 -3.24 2.60
N VAL A 206 -2.46 -4.15 1.65
CA VAL A 206 -1.42 -5.16 1.45
C VAL A 206 -0.87 -5.02 0.04
N THR A 207 0.45 -4.82 -0.12
CA THR A 207 1.07 -4.83 -1.44
C THR A 207 1.86 -6.09 -1.67
N ILE A 208 1.74 -6.59 -2.89
CA ILE A 208 2.34 -7.84 -3.35
C ILE A 208 3.03 -7.67 -4.69
N ASN A 209 3.90 -8.59 -5.01
CA ASN A 209 4.60 -8.72 -6.28
C ASN A 209 5.11 -10.16 -6.41
N GLY A 210 5.56 -10.58 -7.58
CA GLY A 210 6.34 -11.79 -7.70
C GLY A 210 7.69 -11.62 -7.03
N ALA A 211 8.22 -12.68 -6.42
CA ALA A 211 9.50 -12.68 -5.72
C ALA A 211 10.13 -14.07 -5.70
N ASP A 212 11.46 -14.14 -5.53
CA ASP A 212 12.12 -15.40 -5.23
C ASP A 212 12.13 -15.64 -3.71
N ALA A 213 12.04 -16.92 -3.33
CA ALA A 213 12.18 -17.40 -1.95
C ALA A 213 13.66 -17.65 -1.60
N GLY A 214 13.90 -18.14 -0.37
CA GLY A 214 15.22 -18.48 0.14
C GLY A 214 15.81 -17.36 1.00
N ASP A 215 17.09 -17.07 0.86
CA ASP A 215 17.79 -16.01 1.62
C ASP A 215 17.47 -14.61 1.05
N THR A 216 16.21 -14.21 1.20
CA THR A 216 15.67 -13.00 0.58
C THR A 216 16.30 -11.71 1.11
N GLN A 217 16.86 -11.72 2.32
CA GLN A 217 17.57 -10.58 2.89
C GLN A 217 18.82 -10.21 2.07
N ASN A 218 19.45 -11.18 1.43
CA ASN A 218 20.64 -11.01 0.58
C ASN A 218 20.33 -10.92 -0.92
N LEU A 219 19.09 -11.20 -1.36
CA LEU A 219 18.71 -11.08 -2.76
C LEU A 219 18.67 -9.62 -3.24
N GLY A 220 18.96 -9.41 -4.52
CA GLY A 220 18.75 -8.13 -5.20
C GLY A 220 17.27 -7.77 -5.36
N TRP A 221 16.98 -6.50 -5.58
CA TRP A 221 15.61 -6.03 -5.79
C TRP A 221 14.94 -6.61 -7.04
N ASP A 222 15.72 -6.96 -8.07
CA ASP A 222 15.26 -7.66 -9.28
C ASP A 222 14.72 -9.08 -8.99
N LYS A 223 15.14 -9.68 -7.87
CA LYS A 223 14.65 -10.97 -7.39
C LYS A 223 13.47 -10.82 -6.43
N LEU A 224 13.39 -9.70 -5.75
CA LEU A 224 12.35 -9.41 -4.76
C LEU A 224 11.16 -8.65 -5.34
N ILE A 225 11.28 -8.03 -6.53
CA ILE A 225 10.21 -7.31 -7.20
C ILE A 225 10.13 -7.78 -8.65
N GLN A 226 9.19 -8.67 -8.92
CA GLN A 226 8.96 -9.27 -10.22
C GLN A 226 7.47 -9.10 -10.61
N PRO A 227 7.11 -9.26 -11.89
CA PRO A 227 5.71 -9.37 -12.29
C PRO A 227 4.99 -10.42 -11.46
N LEU A 228 3.76 -10.16 -11.07
CA LEU A 228 2.99 -11.11 -10.28
C LEU A 228 2.77 -12.42 -11.07
N GLY A 229 3.10 -13.53 -10.44
CA GLY A 229 3.09 -14.85 -11.08
C GLY A 229 4.47 -15.34 -11.50
N ARG A 230 5.52 -14.51 -11.37
CA ARG A 230 6.93 -14.92 -11.48
C ARG A 230 7.55 -15.12 -10.10
N GLY A 231 8.73 -15.72 -10.09
CA GLY A 231 9.48 -16.03 -8.88
C GLY A 231 9.05 -17.34 -8.22
N THR A 232 9.75 -17.70 -7.16
CA THR A 232 9.60 -18.99 -6.45
C THR A 232 8.90 -18.84 -5.09
N TYR A 233 8.68 -17.60 -4.61
CA TYR A 233 7.89 -17.34 -3.41
C TYR A 233 6.40 -17.55 -3.69
N ASP A 234 5.72 -18.35 -2.85
CA ASP A 234 4.29 -18.64 -3.03
C ASP A 234 3.41 -17.46 -2.58
N VAL A 235 3.28 -16.47 -3.45
CA VAL A 235 2.43 -15.29 -3.23
C VAL A 235 0.95 -15.69 -3.12
N GLY A 236 0.54 -16.75 -3.83
CA GLY A 236 -0.84 -17.25 -3.76
C GLY A 236 -1.19 -17.76 -2.38
N ALA A 237 -0.33 -18.58 -1.78
CA ALA A 237 -0.50 -19.05 -0.41
C ALA A 237 -0.50 -17.88 0.58
N PHE A 238 0.37 -16.87 0.41
CA PHE A 238 0.36 -15.68 1.24
C PHE A 238 -0.97 -14.92 1.17
N VAL A 239 -1.50 -14.65 -0.03
CA VAL A 239 -2.79 -13.96 -0.24
C VAL A 239 -3.93 -14.76 0.41
N ALA A 240 -3.99 -16.07 0.19
CA ALA A 240 -5.00 -16.94 0.78
C ALA A 240 -4.96 -16.91 2.32
N LYS A 241 -3.77 -16.98 2.90
CA LYS A 241 -3.56 -16.91 4.35
C LYS A 241 -3.95 -15.55 4.93
N ALA A 242 -3.58 -14.44 4.28
CA ALA A 242 -3.96 -13.09 4.71
C ALA A 242 -5.49 -12.92 4.72
N ARG A 243 -6.17 -13.40 3.69
CA ARG A 243 -7.64 -13.41 3.63
C ARG A 243 -8.26 -14.29 4.71
N ALA A 244 -7.74 -15.50 4.90
CA ALA A 244 -8.21 -16.42 5.96
C ALA A 244 -7.98 -15.83 7.36
N ALA A 245 -6.92 -15.03 7.55
CA ALA A 245 -6.67 -14.29 8.78
C ALA A 245 -7.68 -13.17 9.05
N GLY A 246 -8.46 -12.74 8.05
CA GLY A 246 -9.50 -11.72 8.18
C GLY A 246 -9.27 -10.46 7.36
N TYR A 247 -8.16 -10.35 6.61
CA TYR A 247 -7.94 -9.17 5.75
C TYR A 247 -8.97 -9.11 4.61
N ARG A 248 -9.64 -7.95 4.48
CA ARG A 248 -10.68 -7.70 3.46
C ARG A 248 -10.38 -6.44 2.62
N GLY A 249 -9.25 -5.79 2.88
CA GLY A 249 -8.83 -4.59 2.14
C GLY A 249 -8.29 -4.92 0.74
N PRO A 250 -7.90 -3.86 -0.01
CA PRO A 250 -7.37 -3.99 -1.36
C PRO A 250 -5.92 -4.51 -1.36
N PHE A 251 -5.58 -5.25 -2.43
CA PHE A 251 -4.19 -5.63 -2.73
C PHE A 251 -3.61 -4.69 -3.79
N GLY A 252 -2.37 -4.24 -3.60
CA GLY A 252 -1.65 -3.39 -4.54
C GLY A 252 -0.48 -4.13 -5.19
N PHE A 253 -0.23 -3.87 -6.48
CA PHE A 253 0.93 -4.40 -7.18
C PHE A 253 2.12 -3.44 -7.06
N GLN A 254 3.19 -3.88 -6.38
CA GLN A 254 4.48 -3.20 -6.34
C GLN A 254 5.32 -3.60 -7.55
N GLY A 255 5.57 -2.66 -8.47
CA GLY A 255 6.31 -2.91 -9.70
C GLY A 255 7.55 -2.05 -9.87
N TYR A 256 8.11 -1.52 -8.78
CA TYR A 256 9.29 -0.65 -8.84
C TYR A 256 10.49 -1.35 -9.47
N GLY A 257 11.14 -0.65 -10.41
CA GLY A 257 12.38 -1.12 -11.04
C GLY A 257 12.22 -2.21 -12.10
N ILE A 258 11.02 -2.75 -12.33
CA ILE A 258 10.78 -3.73 -13.40
C ILE A 258 10.94 -3.04 -14.75
N LYS A 259 11.86 -3.56 -15.57
CA LYS A 259 12.16 -3.04 -16.91
C LYS A 259 11.34 -3.80 -17.96
N MET A 260 10.06 -3.51 -17.99
CA MET A 260 9.11 -4.00 -19.00
C MET A 260 8.29 -2.84 -19.53
N GLU A 261 7.72 -2.98 -20.73
CA GLU A 261 6.71 -2.08 -21.24
C GLU A 261 5.52 -2.03 -20.27
N PRO A 262 5.00 -0.84 -19.89
CA PRO A 262 3.98 -0.73 -18.86
C PRO A 262 2.72 -1.56 -19.12
N LYS A 263 2.20 -1.55 -20.33
CA LYS A 263 0.99 -2.30 -20.68
C LYS A 263 1.21 -3.81 -20.59
N GLU A 264 2.36 -4.29 -21.03
CA GLU A 264 2.73 -5.71 -20.94
C GLU A 264 2.92 -6.15 -19.49
N LEU A 265 3.61 -5.33 -18.67
CA LEU A 265 3.78 -5.57 -17.24
C LEU A 265 2.43 -5.68 -16.53
N LEU A 266 1.53 -4.72 -16.77
CA LEU A 266 0.21 -4.70 -16.17
C LEU A 266 -0.64 -5.90 -16.62
N LYS A 267 -0.60 -6.25 -17.90
CA LYS A 267 -1.31 -7.42 -18.46
C LYS A 267 -0.82 -8.73 -17.84
N GLU A 268 0.48 -8.94 -17.78
CA GLU A 268 1.08 -10.13 -17.18
C GLU A 268 0.74 -10.23 -15.68
N THR A 269 0.87 -9.12 -14.98
CA THR A 269 0.56 -9.04 -13.53
C THR A 269 -0.92 -9.36 -13.25
N MET A 270 -1.85 -8.82 -14.06
CA MET A 270 -3.27 -9.13 -13.89
C MET A 270 -3.58 -10.61 -14.20
N ALA A 271 -2.90 -11.20 -15.18
CA ALA A 271 -3.00 -12.64 -15.44
C ALA A 271 -2.48 -13.48 -14.24
N GLY A 272 -1.40 -13.04 -13.60
CA GLY A 272 -0.90 -13.61 -12.34
C GLY A 272 -1.92 -13.48 -11.21
N TRP A 273 -2.50 -12.29 -11.01
CA TRP A 273 -3.56 -12.06 -10.02
C TRP A 273 -4.77 -12.96 -10.25
N GLY A 274 -5.17 -13.16 -11.50
CA GLY A 274 -6.27 -14.06 -11.86
C GLY A 274 -6.07 -15.52 -11.44
N LYS A 275 -4.83 -15.96 -11.28
CA LYS A 275 -4.51 -17.33 -10.83
C LYS A 275 -4.54 -17.47 -9.30
N ILE A 276 -4.16 -16.42 -8.56
CA ILE A 276 -3.98 -16.48 -7.10
C ILE A 276 -5.18 -15.94 -6.30
N ALA A 277 -6.03 -15.11 -6.88
CA ALA A 277 -7.21 -14.52 -6.23
C ALA A 277 -8.51 -15.28 -6.52
N LYS A 278 -8.42 -16.61 -6.59
CA LYS A 278 -9.57 -17.50 -6.80
C LYS A 278 -10.35 -17.73 -5.52
#